data_8468f0eefcae565b4ea89e0cd46c3a19
#
_entry.id   8468f0eefcae565b4ea89e0cd46c3a19
#
_cell.length_a   1.000
_cell.length_b   1.000
_cell.length_c   1.000
_cell.angle_alpha   90.00
_cell.angle_beta   90.00
_cell.angle_gamma   90.00
#
_symmetry.space_group_name_H-M   'P 1'
#
loop_
_entity.id
_entity.type
_entity.pdbx_description
1 polymer ?
#
loop_
_entity_poly.entity_id
_entity_poly.type
_entity_poly.pdbx_seq_one_letter_code
_entity_poly.pdbx_strand_id
1 'polypeptide(L)'
;MSAVSFFGTSFAAERGQMRSSMGTIMAKKQQFGFSTRAIHVGQEPDLETGAVAPPIYPTSTYVQQEIGKHKGYEYARVSNPTRTRLEKNLASLEGGVDAKVFASGMAAINAICTMLKAGDHVVCGHNLYGGTPRLFNQVLVNFGMEFSYVDTSDAKNVEEAIRKSTRMVFMETPTNPLMTLSDLRAISKICRGRKVDLVVDNTFMSPYFQQPIALGADMVVHSTTKFLNGHSDGLGGVVVCTRPEQAEQLAFIQKCAGAIMSPFECWLVLRGVKTLKVRMEQHDRSGRLVAEFLSTHKKVKKIFYPGLSDHPQHELAKQQMTGFGAMITFETGSLANANKMLRKVRVCSLGESLGGVETLISHPATMTHAAVGEKGRKAIGITDGMVRISVGIEDVNDIIADLDQALAAI
;
A
#
# COMPACT_ATOMS: atom_id res chain seq x y z
N MET A 1 55.67 -14.05 -37.24
CA MET A 1 55.64 -15.11 -36.26
C MET A 1 54.62 -14.70 -35.25
N SER A 2 53.41 -15.03 -35.44
CA SER A 2 52.56 -16.17 -35.12
C SER A 2 52.31 -16.29 -33.62
N ALA A 3 51.03 -16.21 -33.37
CA ALA A 3 50.28 -16.71 -32.21
C ALA A 3 49.72 -15.65 -31.26
N VAL A 4 48.51 -15.20 -31.50
CA VAL A 4 47.40 -15.12 -30.51
C VAL A 4 46.08 -15.15 -31.27
N SER A 5 45.53 -16.31 -31.48
CA SER A 5 44.14 -16.50 -31.90
C SER A 5 43.71 -17.87 -31.38
N PHE A 6 43.13 -17.89 -30.18
CA PHE A 6 42.27 -18.99 -29.67
C PHE A 6 41.74 -18.60 -28.29
N PHE A 7 40.64 -17.83 -28.23
CA PHE A 7 39.72 -17.80 -27.06
C PHE A 7 38.46 -17.00 -27.31
N GLY A 8 38.07 -16.80 -28.58
CA GLY A 8 36.94 -15.89 -28.91
C GLY A 8 35.56 -16.56 -29.21
N THR A 9 35.49 -17.85 -29.43
CA THR A 9 34.27 -18.50 -30.00
C THR A 9 33.45 -19.33 -29.02
N SER A 10 33.98 -19.71 -27.87
CA SER A 10 33.22 -20.54 -26.88
C SER A 10 32.24 -19.75 -26.04
N PHE A 11 32.56 -18.53 -25.63
CA PHE A 11 31.70 -17.73 -24.75
C PHE A 11 30.43 -17.19 -25.40
N ALA A 12 30.39 -16.99 -26.71
CA ALA A 12 29.20 -16.50 -27.40
C ALA A 12 28.13 -17.61 -27.61
N ALA A 13 28.58 -18.83 -27.85
CA ALA A 13 27.70 -19.99 -28.02
C ALA A 13 27.07 -20.42 -26.69
N GLU A 14 27.80 -20.39 -25.58
CA GLU A 14 27.27 -20.68 -24.25
C GLU A 14 26.28 -19.62 -23.76
N ARG A 15 26.49 -18.33 -24.09
CA ARG A 15 25.53 -17.25 -23.82
C ARG A 15 24.22 -17.42 -24.60
N GLY A 16 24.27 -17.93 -25.82
CA GLY A 16 23.10 -18.25 -26.65
C GLY A 16 22.28 -19.40 -26.06
N GLN A 17 22.94 -20.45 -25.58
CA GLN A 17 22.27 -21.59 -24.95
C GLN A 17 21.72 -21.27 -23.55
N MET A 18 22.41 -20.46 -22.72
CA MET A 18 21.85 -19.99 -21.46
C MET A 18 20.62 -19.08 -21.65
N ARG A 19 20.63 -18.20 -22.65
CA ARG A 19 19.43 -17.39 -22.97
C ARG A 19 18.26 -18.25 -23.44
N SER A 20 18.50 -19.29 -24.20
CA SER A 20 17.49 -20.24 -24.66
C SER A 20 16.91 -21.07 -23.50
N SER A 21 17.75 -21.57 -22.60
CA SER A 21 17.30 -22.37 -21.44
C SER A 21 16.56 -21.54 -20.40
N MET A 22 16.97 -20.28 -20.13
CA MET A 22 16.24 -19.36 -19.24
C MET A 22 14.91 -18.90 -19.86
N GLY A 23 14.87 -18.64 -21.17
CA GLY A 23 13.63 -18.32 -21.89
C GLY A 23 12.63 -19.47 -21.88
N THR A 24 13.09 -20.72 -21.96
CA THR A 24 12.23 -21.92 -21.96
C THR A 24 11.71 -22.27 -20.56
N ILE A 25 12.44 -21.91 -19.50
CA ILE A 25 11.96 -22.08 -18.10
C ILE A 25 10.83 -21.08 -17.78
N MET A 26 10.83 -19.87 -18.38
CA MET A 26 9.75 -18.90 -18.22
C MET A 26 8.49 -19.21 -19.05
N ALA A 27 8.56 -20.07 -20.03
CA ALA A 27 7.45 -20.38 -20.95
C ALA A 27 6.37 -21.33 -20.37
N LYS A 28 6.60 -22.00 -19.24
CA LYS A 28 5.57 -22.64 -18.44
C LYS A 28 5.08 -21.65 -17.40
N LYS A 29 3.82 -21.22 -17.48
CA LYS A 29 3.10 -20.46 -16.43
C LYS A 29 3.08 -21.27 -15.13
N GLN A 30 4.20 -21.42 -14.47
CA GLN A 30 4.26 -21.95 -13.11
C GLN A 30 3.89 -20.78 -12.22
N GLN A 31 2.68 -20.83 -11.68
CA GLN A 31 2.19 -19.81 -10.77
C GLN A 31 2.89 -19.97 -9.42
N PHE A 32 4.03 -19.30 -9.26
CA PHE A 32 4.78 -19.31 -8.00
C PHE A 32 3.93 -18.76 -6.85
N GLY A 33 4.11 -19.31 -5.66
CA GLY A 33 3.51 -18.80 -4.43
C GLY A 33 3.99 -17.38 -4.09
N PHE A 34 3.27 -16.71 -3.20
CA PHE A 34 3.49 -15.31 -2.85
C PHE A 34 4.95 -15.00 -2.49
N SER A 35 5.56 -15.77 -1.58
CA SER A 35 6.95 -15.55 -1.13
C SER A 35 7.96 -15.65 -2.26
N THR A 36 7.80 -16.62 -3.16
CA THR A 36 8.68 -16.79 -4.33
C THR A 36 8.54 -15.59 -5.26
N ARG A 37 7.32 -15.09 -5.48
CA ARG A 37 7.08 -13.89 -6.29
C ARG A 37 7.69 -12.64 -5.65
N ALA A 38 7.54 -12.47 -4.33
CA ALA A 38 8.11 -11.35 -3.59
C ALA A 38 9.65 -11.30 -3.70
N ILE A 39 10.30 -12.46 -3.75
CA ILE A 39 11.77 -12.56 -3.78
C ILE A 39 12.30 -12.48 -5.22
N HIS A 40 11.60 -13.02 -6.20
CA HIS A 40 12.19 -13.25 -7.53
C HIS A 40 11.61 -12.40 -8.65
N VAL A 41 10.32 -12.07 -8.66
CA VAL A 41 9.72 -11.30 -9.76
C VAL A 41 10.27 -9.88 -9.77
N GLY A 42 10.81 -9.43 -10.91
CA GLY A 42 11.48 -8.14 -11.04
C GLY A 42 12.83 -8.06 -10.34
N GLN A 43 13.26 -9.14 -9.69
CA GLN A 43 14.51 -9.22 -8.93
C GLN A 43 15.43 -10.34 -9.46
N GLU A 44 15.32 -10.64 -10.74
CA GLU A 44 16.22 -11.57 -11.42
C GLU A 44 17.69 -11.09 -11.29
N PRO A 45 18.65 -12.02 -11.16
CA PRO A 45 20.06 -11.68 -11.12
C PRO A 45 20.51 -10.80 -12.29
N ASP A 46 21.47 -9.94 -12.05
CA ASP A 46 22.01 -9.07 -13.09
C ASP A 46 22.69 -9.88 -14.21
N LEU A 47 22.33 -9.58 -15.45
CA LEU A 47 22.79 -10.36 -16.61
C LEU A 47 24.26 -10.12 -16.95
N GLU A 48 24.84 -8.97 -16.55
CA GLU A 48 26.23 -8.64 -16.85
C GLU A 48 27.20 -9.20 -15.82
N THR A 49 26.84 -9.11 -14.53
CA THR A 49 27.72 -9.45 -13.42
C THR A 49 27.31 -10.72 -12.67
N GLY A 50 26.07 -11.20 -12.87
CA GLY A 50 25.51 -12.30 -12.09
C GLY A 50 25.13 -11.90 -10.66
N ALA A 51 25.14 -10.62 -10.30
CA ALA A 51 24.78 -10.15 -8.96
C ALA A 51 23.35 -10.58 -8.62
N VAL A 52 23.18 -11.24 -7.46
CA VAL A 52 21.88 -11.75 -6.99
C VAL A 52 20.94 -10.59 -6.64
N ALA A 53 21.44 -9.52 -6.04
CA ALA A 53 20.67 -8.30 -5.84
C ALA A 53 20.79 -7.42 -7.10
N PRO A 54 19.67 -6.96 -7.68
CA PRO A 54 19.73 -6.12 -8.87
C PRO A 54 20.40 -4.78 -8.57
N PRO A 55 21.18 -4.23 -9.53
CA PRO A 55 21.83 -2.93 -9.39
C PRO A 55 20.82 -1.79 -9.23
N ILE A 56 21.25 -0.72 -8.55
CA ILE A 56 20.55 0.55 -8.52
C ILE A 56 21.06 1.39 -9.70
N TYR A 57 20.16 1.97 -10.49
CA TYR A 57 20.47 2.84 -11.63
C TYR A 57 20.19 4.32 -11.29
N PRO A 58 21.10 5.00 -10.55
CA PRO A 58 20.92 6.40 -10.17
C PRO A 58 21.35 7.32 -11.32
N THR A 59 20.67 7.22 -12.46
CA THR A 59 20.94 8.00 -13.68
C THR A 59 19.69 8.71 -14.18
N SER A 60 19.88 9.87 -14.80
CA SER A 60 18.81 10.61 -15.47
C SER A 60 18.68 10.27 -16.95
N THR A 61 19.78 9.96 -17.63
CA THR A 61 19.88 9.92 -19.09
C THR A 61 20.55 8.64 -19.57
N TYR A 62 20.14 8.14 -20.72
CA TYR A 62 20.67 6.93 -21.35
C TYR A 62 21.16 7.24 -22.74
N VAL A 63 22.33 6.68 -23.13
CA VAL A 63 22.91 6.85 -24.46
C VAL A 63 22.10 6.06 -25.49
N GLN A 64 21.78 6.69 -26.61
CA GLN A 64 21.19 6.05 -27.79
C GLN A 64 22.31 5.65 -28.77
N GLN A 65 22.13 4.55 -29.48
CA GLN A 65 23.05 4.13 -30.53
C GLN A 65 22.93 5.01 -31.78
N GLU A 66 21.69 5.41 -32.10
CA GLU A 66 21.29 6.31 -33.18
C GLU A 66 20.06 7.08 -32.73
N ILE A 67 19.64 8.11 -33.47
CA ILE A 67 18.42 8.85 -33.18
C ILE A 67 17.22 7.89 -33.11
N GLY A 68 16.58 7.84 -31.95
CA GLY A 68 15.43 6.97 -31.66
C GLY A 68 15.77 5.49 -31.40
N LYS A 69 17.07 5.09 -31.42
CA LYS A 69 17.49 3.69 -31.22
C LYS A 69 18.16 3.52 -29.85
N HIS A 70 17.35 3.26 -28.85
CA HIS A 70 17.75 3.07 -27.46
C HIS A 70 17.56 1.62 -26.99
N LYS A 71 18.17 1.27 -25.85
CA LYS A 71 18.11 -0.08 -25.23
C LYS A 71 16.86 -0.29 -24.34
N GLY A 72 15.76 0.43 -24.58
CA GLY A 72 14.51 0.35 -23.80
C GLY A 72 14.37 1.49 -22.77
N TYR A 73 15.40 2.28 -22.54
CA TYR A 73 15.39 3.43 -21.64
C TYR A 73 15.99 4.66 -22.33
N GLU A 74 15.35 5.81 -22.14
CA GLU A 74 15.75 7.10 -22.72
C GLU A 74 16.06 8.14 -21.66
N TYR A 75 15.17 8.24 -20.67
CA TYR A 75 15.23 9.25 -19.62
C TYR A 75 14.52 8.74 -18.36
N ALA A 76 15.11 8.91 -17.17
CA ALA A 76 14.65 8.30 -15.94
C ALA A 76 13.23 8.74 -15.50
N ARG A 77 12.79 9.95 -15.86
CA ARG A 77 11.40 10.38 -15.61
C ARG A 77 10.40 9.54 -16.40
N VAL A 78 10.75 9.07 -17.59
CA VAL A 78 9.92 8.17 -18.40
C VAL A 78 9.98 6.74 -17.87
N SER A 79 11.17 6.18 -17.79
CA SER A 79 11.41 4.81 -17.27
C SER A 79 12.83 4.69 -16.71
N ASN A 80 12.98 3.79 -15.71
CA ASN A 80 14.25 3.50 -15.08
C ASN A 80 14.31 2.00 -14.73
N PRO A 81 15.43 1.29 -14.95
CA PRO A 81 15.51 -0.15 -14.70
C PRO A 81 15.14 -0.58 -13.29
N THR A 82 15.57 0.17 -12.26
CA THR A 82 15.24 -0.14 -10.85
C THR A 82 13.76 0.06 -10.58
N ARG A 83 13.16 1.13 -11.10
CA ARG A 83 11.73 1.40 -10.97
C ARG A 83 10.88 0.35 -11.69
N THR A 84 11.23 -0.01 -12.92
CA THR A 84 10.54 -1.07 -13.68
C THR A 84 10.55 -2.41 -12.96
N ARG A 85 11.64 -2.76 -12.27
CA ARG A 85 11.74 -3.96 -11.45
C ARG A 85 10.74 -3.96 -10.30
N LEU A 86 10.63 -2.84 -9.59
CA LEU A 86 9.65 -2.68 -8.49
C LEU A 86 8.21 -2.75 -9.01
N GLU A 87 7.90 -2.07 -10.11
CA GLU A 87 6.60 -2.08 -10.76
C GLU A 87 6.15 -3.52 -11.10
N LYS A 88 7.04 -4.31 -11.73
CA LYS A 88 6.79 -5.73 -12.01
C LYS A 88 6.55 -6.57 -10.75
N ASN A 89 7.34 -6.34 -9.71
CA ASN A 89 7.20 -7.07 -8.45
C ASN A 89 5.82 -6.82 -7.83
N LEU A 90 5.47 -5.54 -7.62
CA LEU A 90 4.23 -5.15 -6.96
C LEU A 90 2.99 -5.54 -7.78
N ALA A 91 3.02 -5.41 -9.12
CA ALA A 91 1.96 -5.91 -10.00
C ALA A 91 1.74 -7.41 -9.79
N SER A 92 2.82 -8.19 -9.74
CA SER A 92 2.73 -9.63 -9.48
C SER A 92 2.16 -9.97 -8.11
N LEU A 93 2.52 -9.24 -7.06
CA LEU A 93 2.05 -9.52 -5.70
C LEU A 93 0.57 -9.21 -5.53
N GLU A 94 0.08 -8.12 -6.09
CA GLU A 94 -1.33 -7.71 -6.03
C GLU A 94 -2.21 -8.44 -7.05
N GLY A 95 -1.60 -9.10 -8.04
CA GLY A 95 -2.33 -9.83 -9.10
C GLY A 95 -2.82 -8.94 -10.23
N GLY A 96 -2.21 -7.78 -10.43
CA GLY A 96 -2.49 -6.88 -11.55
C GLY A 96 -1.71 -7.21 -12.83
N VAL A 97 -2.07 -6.54 -13.92
CA VAL A 97 -1.37 -6.67 -15.22
C VAL A 97 -0.13 -5.79 -15.29
N ASP A 98 -0.16 -4.64 -14.61
CA ASP A 98 0.98 -3.71 -14.51
C ASP A 98 0.83 -2.84 -13.24
N ALA A 99 1.88 -2.13 -12.86
CA ALA A 99 1.90 -1.15 -11.78
C ALA A 99 2.76 0.06 -12.14
N LYS A 100 2.44 1.21 -11.52
CA LYS A 100 3.26 2.44 -11.59
C LYS A 100 3.56 2.91 -10.18
N VAL A 101 4.84 3.20 -9.90
CA VAL A 101 5.29 3.67 -8.59
C VAL A 101 5.59 5.15 -8.60
N PHE A 102 5.19 5.83 -7.54
CA PHE A 102 5.18 7.29 -7.37
C PHE A 102 5.98 7.70 -6.13
N ALA A 103 6.38 8.96 -6.07
CA ALA A 103 7.17 9.54 -4.98
C ALA A 103 6.49 9.49 -3.59
N SER A 104 5.18 9.27 -3.54
CA SER A 104 4.42 9.07 -2.29
C SER A 104 3.06 8.42 -2.55
N GLY A 105 2.40 7.90 -1.51
CA GLY A 105 1.01 7.44 -1.62
C GLY A 105 0.07 8.53 -2.13
N MET A 106 0.25 9.77 -1.67
CA MET A 106 -0.54 10.91 -2.16
C MET A 106 -0.29 11.23 -3.64
N ALA A 107 0.94 11.07 -4.13
CA ALA A 107 1.24 11.22 -5.54
C ALA A 107 0.57 10.12 -6.39
N ALA A 108 0.49 8.89 -5.88
CA ALA A 108 -0.24 7.79 -6.51
C ALA A 108 -1.75 8.08 -6.59
N ILE A 109 -2.36 8.53 -5.48
CA ILE A 109 -3.78 8.92 -5.44
C ILE A 109 -4.07 10.09 -6.39
N ASN A 110 -3.21 11.12 -6.40
CA ASN A 110 -3.34 12.24 -7.33
C ASN A 110 -3.26 11.78 -8.78
N ALA A 111 -2.37 10.86 -9.12
CA ALA A 111 -2.26 10.33 -10.49
C ALA A 111 -3.53 9.59 -10.92
N ILE A 112 -4.16 8.80 -10.02
CA ILE A 112 -5.46 8.16 -10.29
C ILE A 112 -6.52 9.21 -10.58
N CYS A 113 -6.62 10.27 -9.78
CA CYS A 113 -7.60 11.33 -9.98
C CYS A 113 -7.33 12.13 -11.27
N THR A 114 -6.06 12.28 -11.67
CA THR A 114 -5.68 12.95 -12.92
C THR A 114 -6.13 12.16 -14.17
N MET A 115 -6.54 10.91 -14.05
CA MET A 115 -7.20 10.17 -15.13
C MET A 115 -8.61 10.70 -15.44
N LEU A 116 -9.19 11.44 -14.52
CA LEU A 116 -10.52 12.05 -14.62
C LEU A 116 -10.44 13.46 -15.24
N LYS A 117 -11.59 14.02 -15.59
CA LYS A 117 -11.72 15.36 -16.15
C LYS A 117 -12.78 16.18 -15.39
N ALA A 118 -12.83 17.47 -15.65
CA ALA A 118 -13.83 18.36 -15.08
C ALA A 118 -15.25 17.83 -15.33
N GLY A 119 -16.10 17.84 -14.31
CA GLY A 119 -17.45 17.30 -14.31
C GLY A 119 -17.55 15.80 -13.96
N ASP A 120 -16.43 15.06 -13.91
CA ASP A 120 -16.45 13.70 -13.43
C ASP A 120 -16.62 13.65 -11.90
N HIS A 121 -17.37 12.64 -11.46
CA HIS A 121 -17.72 12.43 -10.07
C HIS A 121 -17.06 11.17 -9.49
N VAL A 122 -16.62 11.27 -8.23
CA VAL A 122 -16.06 10.16 -7.44
C VAL A 122 -16.93 9.94 -6.20
N VAL A 123 -17.39 8.71 -6.00
CA VAL A 123 -17.96 8.27 -4.70
C VAL A 123 -16.81 7.84 -3.81
N CYS A 124 -16.70 8.43 -2.63
CA CYS A 124 -15.60 8.23 -1.70
C CYS A 124 -16.10 7.57 -0.40
N GLY A 125 -15.30 6.67 0.17
CA GLY A 125 -15.50 6.29 1.56
C GLY A 125 -15.39 7.51 2.48
N HIS A 126 -16.26 7.63 3.46
CA HIS A 126 -16.26 8.79 4.37
C HIS A 126 -15.08 8.76 5.37
N ASN A 127 -14.50 7.60 5.58
CA ASN A 127 -13.39 7.39 6.52
C ASN A 127 -12.13 6.97 5.74
N LEU A 128 -11.50 7.93 5.06
CA LEU A 128 -10.25 7.78 4.31
C LEU A 128 -9.08 8.38 5.12
N TYR A 129 -7.86 7.97 4.79
CA TYR A 129 -6.65 8.66 5.24
C TYR A 129 -6.78 10.18 5.05
N GLY A 130 -6.53 10.97 6.10
CA GLY A 130 -6.80 12.41 6.12
C GLY A 130 -6.16 13.24 5.00
N GLY A 131 -5.10 12.74 4.36
CA GLY A 131 -4.50 13.35 3.16
C GLY A 131 -5.41 13.29 1.93
N THR A 132 -6.16 12.23 1.77
CA THR A 132 -7.03 11.98 0.61
C THR A 132 -8.17 12.99 0.51
N PRO A 133 -9.05 13.18 1.53
CA PRO A 133 -10.10 14.19 1.46
C PRO A 133 -9.53 15.62 1.42
N ARG A 134 -8.35 15.88 1.99
CA ARG A 134 -7.68 17.17 1.84
C ARG A 134 -7.31 17.45 0.38
N LEU A 135 -6.72 16.47 -0.32
CA LEU A 135 -6.43 16.58 -1.76
C LEU A 135 -7.72 16.80 -2.56
N PHE A 136 -8.75 16.01 -2.28
CA PHE A 136 -10.01 16.06 -3.03
C PHE A 136 -10.73 17.39 -2.85
N ASN A 137 -10.93 17.81 -1.61
CA ASN A 137 -11.79 18.96 -1.26
C ASN A 137 -11.09 20.32 -1.35
N GLN A 138 -9.75 20.37 -1.30
CA GLN A 138 -9.01 21.63 -1.29
C GLN A 138 -8.19 21.87 -2.56
N VAL A 139 -7.94 20.82 -3.34
CA VAL A 139 -7.14 20.93 -4.58
C VAL A 139 -7.99 20.53 -5.79
N LEU A 140 -8.44 19.27 -5.86
CA LEU A 140 -9.04 18.73 -7.08
C LEU A 140 -10.44 19.29 -7.37
N VAL A 141 -11.20 19.68 -6.37
CA VAL A 141 -12.46 20.40 -6.57
C VAL A 141 -12.28 21.70 -7.38
N ASN A 142 -11.14 22.37 -7.26
CA ASN A 142 -10.82 23.57 -8.03
C ASN A 142 -10.59 23.29 -9.52
N PHE A 143 -10.37 22.03 -9.90
CA PHE A 143 -10.28 21.58 -11.28
C PHE A 143 -11.59 20.99 -11.81
N GLY A 144 -12.70 21.23 -11.10
CA GLY A 144 -14.05 20.84 -11.52
C GLY A 144 -14.41 19.38 -11.26
N MET A 145 -13.64 18.64 -10.46
CA MET A 145 -14.01 17.29 -10.01
C MET A 145 -15.04 17.37 -8.88
N GLU A 146 -15.92 16.38 -8.82
CA GLU A 146 -16.97 16.30 -7.83
C GLU A 146 -16.79 15.07 -6.94
N PHE A 147 -17.03 15.23 -5.63
CA PHE A 147 -16.84 14.17 -4.64
C PHE A 147 -18.05 14.02 -3.74
N SER A 148 -18.51 12.78 -3.51
CA SER A 148 -19.52 12.43 -2.52
C SER A 148 -18.96 11.42 -1.53
N TYR A 149 -19.15 11.66 -0.24
CA TYR A 149 -18.64 10.81 0.83
C TYR A 149 -19.75 9.97 1.44
N VAL A 150 -19.57 8.66 1.49
CA VAL A 150 -20.57 7.71 2.02
C VAL A 150 -19.92 6.69 2.96
N ASP A 151 -20.71 6.12 3.84
CA ASP A 151 -20.30 4.96 4.63
C ASP A 151 -20.30 3.73 3.72
N THR A 152 -19.09 3.28 3.33
CA THR A 152 -18.89 2.13 2.45
C THR A 152 -19.00 0.78 3.18
N SER A 153 -19.24 0.77 4.49
CA SER A 153 -19.53 -0.46 5.22
C SER A 153 -20.90 -1.04 4.86
N ASP A 154 -21.79 -0.20 4.35
CA ASP A 154 -23.03 -0.62 3.67
C ASP A 154 -22.90 -0.33 2.16
N ALA A 155 -22.84 -1.39 1.36
CA ALA A 155 -22.73 -1.30 -0.10
C ALA A 155 -23.91 -0.55 -0.76
N LYS A 156 -25.08 -0.51 -0.11
CA LYS A 156 -26.25 0.22 -0.57
C LYS A 156 -26.00 1.72 -0.65
N ASN A 157 -25.28 2.29 0.32
CA ASN A 157 -24.89 3.71 0.29
C ASN A 157 -24.04 4.06 -0.93
N VAL A 158 -23.16 3.13 -1.34
CA VAL A 158 -22.35 3.30 -2.56
C VAL A 158 -23.24 3.28 -3.80
N GLU A 159 -24.21 2.34 -3.88
CA GLU A 159 -25.13 2.22 -5.00
C GLU A 159 -25.98 3.48 -5.17
N GLU A 160 -26.54 4.01 -4.08
CA GLU A 160 -27.39 5.21 -4.07
C GLU A 160 -26.61 6.49 -4.45
N ALA A 161 -25.31 6.55 -4.12
CA ALA A 161 -24.46 7.70 -4.44
C ALA A 161 -23.97 7.74 -5.89
N ILE A 162 -24.02 6.62 -6.62
CA ILE A 162 -23.57 6.55 -8.02
C ILE A 162 -24.57 7.28 -8.92
N ARG A 163 -24.08 8.24 -9.68
CA ARG A 163 -24.84 9.04 -10.64
C ARG A 163 -24.22 8.99 -12.05
N LYS A 164 -24.87 9.57 -13.06
CA LYS A 164 -24.42 9.51 -14.47
C LYS A 164 -22.99 10.01 -14.70
N SER A 165 -22.56 11.02 -13.92
CA SER A 165 -21.19 11.57 -13.99
C SER A 165 -20.16 10.76 -13.16
N THR A 166 -20.57 9.76 -12.37
CA THR A 166 -19.63 8.95 -11.58
C THR A 166 -18.76 8.12 -12.49
N ARG A 167 -17.45 8.17 -12.25
CA ARG A 167 -16.42 7.40 -12.96
C ARG A 167 -15.68 6.45 -12.04
N MET A 168 -15.69 6.73 -10.76
CA MET A 168 -14.87 6.01 -9.78
C MET A 168 -15.58 5.90 -8.43
N VAL A 169 -15.39 4.77 -7.78
CA VAL A 169 -15.57 4.60 -6.33
C VAL A 169 -14.18 4.46 -5.74
N PHE A 170 -13.83 5.33 -4.81
CA PHE A 170 -12.54 5.31 -4.11
C PHE A 170 -12.76 4.99 -2.62
N MET A 171 -12.16 3.93 -2.12
CA MET A 171 -12.35 3.49 -0.74
C MET A 171 -11.09 2.90 -0.13
N GLU A 172 -11.07 2.88 1.20
CA GLU A 172 -10.03 2.26 2.03
C GLU A 172 -10.68 1.17 2.91
N THR A 173 -10.09 -0.01 2.95
CA THR A 173 -10.61 -1.11 3.80
C THR A 173 -9.49 -2.06 4.24
N PRO A 174 -9.30 -2.28 5.58
CA PRO A 174 -9.96 -1.59 6.70
C PRO A 174 -9.65 -0.11 6.76
N THR A 175 -10.57 0.70 7.32
CA THR A 175 -10.43 2.17 7.41
C THR A 175 -9.49 2.61 8.54
N ASN A 176 -8.87 3.76 8.38
CA ASN A 176 -8.08 4.42 9.41
C ASN A 176 -8.90 5.52 10.14
N PRO A 177 -9.05 5.53 11.46
CA PRO A 177 -8.45 4.61 12.43
C PRO A 177 -9.40 3.50 12.93
N LEU A 178 -10.66 3.47 12.50
CA LEU A 178 -11.73 2.68 13.13
C LEU A 178 -11.76 1.21 12.69
N MET A 179 -10.87 0.79 11.78
CA MET A 179 -10.81 -0.59 11.27
C MET A 179 -12.14 -1.10 10.70
N THR A 180 -13.01 -0.20 10.21
CA THR A 180 -14.26 -0.56 9.55
C THR A 180 -13.97 -1.19 8.18
N LEU A 181 -14.69 -2.25 7.85
CA LEU A 181 -14.53 -2.95 6.58
C LEU A 181 -15.66 -2.62 5.62
N SER A 182 -15.32 -2.70 4.34
CA SER A 182 -16.28 -2.64 3.23
C SER A 182 -16.28 -3.97 2.50
N ASP A 183 -17.46 -4.48 2.14
CA ASP A 183 -17.58 -5.71 1.33
C ASP A 183 -17.14 -5.43 -0.11
N LEU A 184 -15.89 -5.81 -0.41
CA LEU A 184 -15.27 -5.60 -1.72
C LEU A 184 -16.04 -6.30 -2.85
N ARG A 185 -16.57 -7.51 -2.61
CA ARG A 185 -17.30 -8.26 -3.63
C ARG A 185 -18.64 -7.62 -3.95
N ALA A 186 -19.37 -7.19 -2.92
CA ALA A 186 -20.66 -6.53 -3.09
C ALA A 186 -20.50 -5.19 -3.82
N ILE A 187 -19.54 -4.36 -3.40
CA ILE A 187 -19.28 -3.04 -4.02
C ILE A 187 -18.75 -3.22 -5.45
N SER A 188 -17.85 -4.16 -5.70
CA SER A 188 -17.37 -4.47 -7.06
C SER A 188 -18.50 -4.87 -8.01
N LYS A 189 -19.48 -5.66 -7.53
CA LYS A 189 -20.65 -6.03 -8.33
C LYS A 189 -21.47 -4.80 -8.73
N ILE A 190 -21.68 -3.87 -7.81
CA ILE A 190 -22.38 -2.59 -8.05
C ILE A 190 -21.60 -1.76 -9.08
N CYS A 191 -20.32 -1.53 -8.85
CA CYS A 191 -19.44 -0.73 -9.73
C CYS A 191 -19.44 -1.29 -11.16
N ARG A 192 -19.28 -2.60 -11.31
CA ARG A 192 -19.30 -3.28 -12.62
C ARG A 192 -20.62 -3.12 -13.34
N GLY A 193 -21.76 -3.25 -12.62
CA GLY A 193 -23.10 -3.04 -13.18
C GLY A 193 -23.34 -1.61 -13.66
N ARG A 194 -22.64 -0.65 -13.08
CA ARG A 194 -22.73 0.80 -13.41
C ARG A 194 -21.61 1.29 -14.32
N LYS A 195 -20.64 0.44 -14.69
CA LYS A 195 -19.44 0.78 -15.48
C LYS A 195 -18.61 1.89 -14.82
N VAL A 196 -18.42 1.77 -13.52
CA VAL A 196 -17.63 2.69 -12.68
C VAL A 196 -16.42 1.91 -12.16
N ASP A 197 -15.23 2.49 -12.19
CA ASP A 197 -14.03 1.85 -11.69
C ASP A 197 -14.02 1.80 -10.14
N LEU A 198 -13.69 0.65 -9.57
CA LEU A 198 -13.45 0.48 -8.14
C LEU A 198 -11.96 0.60 -7.85
N VAL A 199 -11.59 1.61 -7.07
CA VAL A 199 -10.23 1.85 -6.57
C VAL A 199 -10.19 1.59 -5.07
N VAL A 200 -9.28 0.72 -4.64
CA VAL A 200 -9.14 0.34 -3.23
C VAL A 200 -7.76 0.71 -2.72
N ASP A 201 -7.70 1.49 -1.64
CA ASP A 201 -6.48 1.65 -0.86
C ASP A 201 -6.32 0.44 0.07
N ASN A 202 -5.33 -0.40 -0.23
CA ASN A 202 -5.04 -1.64 0.48
C ASN A 202 -3.78 -1.53 1.38
N THR A 203 -3.41 -0.31 1.76
CA THR A 203 -2.17 -0.03 2.50
C THR A 203 -2.07 -0.82 3.81
N PHE A 204 -3.19 -0.97 4.56
CA PHE A 204 -3.17 -1.63 5.88
C PHE A 204 -2.97 -3.14 5.81
N MET A 205 -3.51 -3.79 4.78
CA MET A 205 -3.46 -5.25 4.69
C MET A 205 -2.30 -5.75 3.84
N SER A 206 -1.72 -4.91 3.02
CA SER A 206 -0.77 -5.30 1.98
C SER A 206 -1.34 -6.39 1.04
N PRO A 207 -0.70 -6.70 -0.09
CA PRO A 207 -1.15 -7.78 -0.96
C PRO A 207 -1.01 -9.17 -0.31
N TYR A 208 -0.42 -9.27 0.88
CA TYR A 208 -0.27 -10.53 1.58
C TYR A 208 -1.56 -10.98 2.28
N PHE A 209 -2.24 -10.08 2.98
CA PHE A 209 -3.46 -10.42 3.71
C PHE A 209 -4.74 -10.13 2.94
N GLN A 210 -4.74 -9.19 2.00
CA GLN A 210 -5.91 -8.86 1.19
C GLN A 210 -5.48 -8.59 -0.25
N GLN A 211 -6.22 -9.14 -1.21
CA GLN A 211 -6.00 -8.94 -2.64
C GLN A 211 -7.28 -8.38 -3.28
N PRO A 212 -7.49 -7.06 -3.26
CA PRO A 212 -8.72 -6.44 -3.78
C PRO A 212 -8.99 -6.72 -5.25
N ILE A 213 -7.96 -6.89 -6.08
CA ILE A 213 -8.11 -7.28 -7.50
C ILE A 213 -8.82 -8.63 -7.61
N ALA A 214 -8.44 -9.63 -6.82
CA ALA A 214 -9.11 -10.94 -6.80
C ALA A 214 -10.55 -10.86 -6.27
N LEU A 215 -10.89 -9.78 -5.56
CA LEU A 215 -12.23 -9.48 -5.05
C LEU A 215 -13.02 -8.54 -5.97
N GLY A 216 -12.42 -8.11 -7.08
CA GLY A 216 -13.05 -7.39 -8.17
C GLY A 216 -12.76 -5.90 -8.27
N ALA A 217 -11.75 -5.39 -7.56
CA ALA A 217 -11.26 -4.02 -7.76
C ALA A 217 -10.60 -3.86 -9.14
N ASP A 218 -10.73 -2.67 -9.73
CA ASP A 218 -10.14 -2.30 -11.02
C ASP A 218 -8.72 -1.74 -10.86
N MET A 219 -8.47 -1.03 -9.76
CA MET A 219 -7.15 -0.54 -9.37
C MET A 219 -6.97 -0.67 -7.86
N VAL A 220 -5.73 -0.91 -7.46
CA VAL A 220 -5.33 -0.91 -6.05
C VAL A 220 -4.22 0.09 -5.83
N VAL A 221 -4.35 0.90 -4.79
CA VAL A 221 -3.31 1.84 -4.37
C VAL A 221 -2.72 1.42 -3.03
N HIS A 222 -1.42 1.64 -2.87
CA HIS A 222 -0.74 1.53 -1.59
C HIS A 222 0.19 2.73 -1.36
N SER A 223 0.29 3.16 -0.12
CA SER A 223 1.49 3.83 0.34
C SER A 223 2.58 2.77 0.57
N THR A 224 3.60 2.74 -0.28
CA THR A 224 4.74 1.82 -0.09
C THR A 224 5.55 2.15 1.14
N THR A 225 5.43 3.37 1.66
CA THR A 225 5.98 3.87 2.92
C THR A 225 5.69 2.96 4.12
N LYS A 226 4.57 2.22 4.05
CA LYS A 226 4.03 1.41 5.14
C LYS A 226 4.56 -0.03 5.10
N PHE A 227 3.72 -1.03 5.27
CA PHE A 227 4.11 -2.45 5.33
C PHE A 227 4.95 -2.93 4.14
N LEU A 228 4.75 -2.39 2.93
CA LEU A 228 5.52 -2.82 1.75
C LEU A 228 7.01 -2.56 1.93
N ASN A 229 7.41 -1.36 2.32
CA ASN A 229 8.79 -1.04 2.69
C ASN A 229 9.12 -1.59 4.08
N GLY A 230 8.32 -1.25 5.09
CA GLY A 230 8.30 -1.84 6.42
C GLY A 230 9.45 -1.47 7.35
N HIS A 231 10.28 -0.48 7.03
CA HIS A 231 11.50 -0.15 7.78
C HIS A 231 11.61 1.34 8.17
N SER A 232 10.52 2.10 8.04
CA SER A 232 10.43 3.52 8.43
C SER A 232 11.47 4.44 7.78
N ASP A 233 12.09 4.02 6.66
CA ASP A 233 13.26 4.63 6.01
C ASP A 233 13.00 5.05 4.56
N GLY A 234 11.77 4.96 4.04
CA GLY A 234 11.45 5.30 2.67
C GLY A 234 10.02 5.81 2.46
N LEU A 235 9.84 6.67 1.47
CA LEU A 235 8.57 7.22 1.05
C LEU A 235 8.21 6.74 -0.36
N GLY A 236 6.94 6.39 -0.57
CA GLY A 236 6.47 6.06 -1.91
C GLY A 236 5.00 5.65 -1.99
N GLY A 237 4.54 5.47 -3.20
CA GLY A 237 3.23 4.95 -3.51
C GLY A 237 3.25 4.08 -4.75
N VAL A 238 2.24 3.24 -4.90
CA VAL A 238 2.04 2.41 -6.10
C VAL A 238 0.56 2.38 -6.46
N VAL A 239 0.29 2.37 -7.76
CA VAL A 239 -1.02 1.98 -8.32
C VAL A 239 -0.82 0.72 -9.11
N VAL A 240 -1.59 -0.31 -8.79
CA VAL A 240 -1.64 -1.57 -9.52
C VAL A 240 -2.92 -1.61 -10.34
N CYS A 241 -2.82 -1.96 -11.61
CA CYS A 241 -3.89 -1.90 -12.59
C CYS A 241 -4.32 -3.29 -13.05
N THR A 242 -5.60 -3.44 -13.41
CA THR A 242 -6.14 -4.67 -14.01
C THR A 242 -6.23 -4.60 -15.54
N ARG A 243 -6.12 -3.41 -16.13
CA ARG A 243 -6.22 -3.18 -17.57
C ARG A 243 -4.99 -2.44 -18.09
N PRO A 244 -4.44 -2.84 -19.27
CA PRO A 244 -3.30 -2.16 -19.90
C PRO A 244 -3.52 -0.66 -20.11
N GLU A 245 -4.73 -0.26 -20.51
CA GLU A 245 -5.08 1.14 -20.80
C GLU A 245 -4.95 2.04 -19.55
N GLN A 246 -5.28 1.50 -18.37
CA GLN A 246 -5.08 2.20 -17.10
C GLN A 246 -3.59 2.42 -16.83
N ALA A 247 -2.77 1.40 -17.06
CA ALA A 247 -1.33 1.48 -16.86
C ALA A 247 -0.65 2.45 -17.84
N GLU A 248 -1.06 2.46 -19.10
CA GLU A 248 -0.57 3.41 -20.12
C GLU A 248 -0.93 4.84 -19.75
N GLN A 249 -2.17 5.11 -19.33
CA GLN A 249 -2.61 6.42 -18.90
C GLN A 249 -1.85 6.90 -17.66
N LEU A 250 -1.65 6.03 -16.67
CA LEU A 250 -0.87 6.36 -15.48
C LEU A 250 0.61 6.60 -15.81
N ALA A 251 1.20 5.83 -16.74
CA ALA A 251 2.56 6.07 -17.21
C ALA A 251 2.69 7.42 -17.91
N PHE A 252 1.70 7.80 -18.71
CA PHE A 252 1.66 9.11 -19.36
C PHE A 252 1.57 10.25 -18.33
N ILE A 253 0.66 10.12 -17.34
CA ILE A 253 0.51 11.09 -16.24
C ILE A 253 1.81 11.20 -15.46
N GLN A 254 2.43 10.06 -15.10
CA GLN A 254 3.70 10.01 -14.37
C GLN A 254 4.81 10.74 -15.15
N LYS A 255 4.91 10.49 -16.45
CA LYS A 255 5.86 11.17 -17.35
C LYS A 255 5.63 12.69 -17.40
N CYS A 256 4.38 13.14 -17.47
CA CYS A 256 4.02 14.55 -17.59
C CYS A 256 4.15 15.30 -16.27
N ALA A 257 3.60 14.75 -15.18
CA ALA A 257 3.59 15.38 -13.86
C ALA A 257 4.93 15.23 -13.11
N GLY A 258 5.71 14.20 -13.44
CA GLY A 258 7.06 14.02 -12.91
C GLY A 258 7.13 13.44 -11.48
N ALA A 259 6.02 13.01 -10.89
CA ALA A 259 5.96 12.47 -9.52
C ALA A 259 6.50 11.03 -9.41
N ILE A 260 7.68 10.79 -9.98
CA ILE A 260 8.34 9.48 -10.03
C ILE A 260 9.00 9.11 -8.68
N MET A 261 8.99 7.83 -8.34
CA MET A 261 9.82 7.30 -7.24
C MET A 261 11.29 7.25 -7.67
N SER A 262 12.19 7.65 -6.76
CA SER A 262 13.64 7.60 -7.03
C SER A 262 14.14 6.16 -7.13
N PRO A 263 15.24 5.89 -7.84
CA PRO A 263 15.81 4.55 -7.92
C PRO A 263 16.21 3.98 -6.56
N PHE A 264 16.70 4.81 -5.65
CA PHE A 264 17.09 4.39 -4.31
C PHE A 264 15.86 3.96 -3.47
N GLU A 265 14.79 4.76 -3.47
CA GLU A 265 13.53 4.39 -2.83
C GLU A 265 12.94 3.10 -3.42
N CYS A 266 12.99 2.96 -4.75
CA CYS A 266 12.56 1.72 -5.41
C CYS A 266 13.34 0.50 -4.91
N TRP A 267 14.65 0.65 -4.71
CA TRP A 267 15.51 -0.42 -4.23
C TRP A 267 15.21 -0.77 -2.77
N LEU A 268 15.00 0.22 -1.90
CA LEU A 268 14.59 0.00 -0.51
C LEU A 268 13.28 -0.80 -0.43
N VAL A 269 12.28 -0.42 -1.23
CA VAL A 269 11.01 -1.17 -1.28
C VAL A 269 11.23 -2.58 -1.82
N LEU A 270 12.02 -2.78 -2.90
CA LEU A 270 12.37 -4.11 -3.42
C LEU A 270 13.05 -4.97 -2.35
N ARG A 271 13.92 -4.38 -1.52
CA ARG A 271 14.55 -5.05 -0.39
C ARG A 271 13.53 -5.40 0.69
N GLY A 272 12.64 -4.48 1.04
CA GLY A 272 11.61 -4.65 2.07
C GLY A 272 10.59 -5.75 1.72
N VAL A 273 10.12 -5.80 0.46
CA VAL A 273 9.09 -6.79 0.06
C VAL A 273 9.60 -8.23 0.08
N LYS A 274 10.90 -8.50 0.00
CA LYS A 274 11.45 -9.86 0.13
C LYS A 274 11.05 -10.53 1.44
N THR A 275 10.90 -9.75 2.50
CA THR A 275 10.51 -10.21 3.84
C THR A 275 9.06 -9.90 4.19
N LEU A 276 8.27 -9.39 3.24
CA LEU A 276 6.89 -8.95 3.51
C LEU A 276 6.07 -10.04 4.20
N LYS A 277 6.09 -11.27 3.69
CA LYS A 277 5.33 -12.36 4.29
C LYS A 277 5.69 -12.58 5.76
N VAL A 278 6.98 -12.79 6.06
CA VAL A 278 7.40 -13.11 7.44
C VAL A 278 7.15 -11.95 8.40
N ARG A 279 7.25 -10.69 7.92
CA ARG A 279 6.90 -9.52 8.71
C ARG A 279 5.39 -9.47 8.97
N MET A 280 4.56 -9.63 7.93
CA MET A 280 3.10 -9.59 8.07
C MET A 280 2.59 -10.69 9.00
N GLU A 281 3.12 -11.91 8.91
CA GLU A 281 2.77 -13.01 9.82
C GLU A 281 3.13 -12.67 11.27
N GLN A 282 4.30 -12.09 11.52
CA GLN A 282 4.68 -11.66 12.86
C GLN A 282 3.84 -10.47 13.34
N HIS A 283 3.58 -9.48 12.49
CA HIS A 283 2.68 -8.37 12.79
C HIS A 283 1.28 -8.85 13.20
N ASP A 284 0.66 -9.77 12.43
CA ASP A 284 -0.67 -10.32 12.74
C ASP A 284 -0.66 -11.10 14.08
N ARG A 285 0.37 -11.92 14.32
CA ARG A 285 0.53 -12.65 15.56
C ARG A 285 0.65 -11.70 16.76
N SER A 286 1.55 -10.73 16.70
CA SER A 286 1.73 -9.73 17.76
C SER A 286 0.49 -8.86 17.92
N GLY A 287 -0.14 -8.45 16.80
CA GLY A 287 -1.36 -7.65 16.79
C GLY A 287 -2.52 -8.35 17.54
N ARG A 288 -2.72 -9.65 17.31
CA ARG A 288 -3.75 -10.43 18.04
C ARG A 288 -3.52 -10.45 19.53
N LEU A 289 -2.30 -10.75 19.98
CA LEU A 289 -1.96 -10.80 21.41
C LEU A 289 -2.11 -9.43 22.08
N VAL A 290 -1.69 -8.36 21.44
CA VAL A 290 -1.89 -6.99 21.94
C VAL A 290 -3.38 -6.63 21.97
N ALA A 291 -4.16 -7.00 20.96
CA ALA A 291 -5.60 -6.76 20.93
C ALA A 291 -6.34 -7.53 22.04
N GLU A 292 -5.99 -8.79 22.27
CA GLU A 292 -6.53 -9.61 23.37
C GLU A 292 -6.21 -8.98 24.73
N PHE A 293 -4.96 -8.56 24.97
CA PHE A 293 -4.57 -7.84 26.19
C PHE A 293 -5.40 -6.57 26.37
N LEU A 294 -5.47 -5.71 25.34
CA LEU A 294 -6.20 -4.44 25.42
C LEU A 294 -7.71 -4.65 25.62
N SER A 295 -8.31 -5.72 25.06
CA SER A 295 -9.74 -6.01 25.19
C SER A 295 -10.18 -6.34 26.62
N THR A 296 -9.26 -6.86 27.43
CA THR A 296 -9.50 -7.23 28.84
C THR A 296 -9.00 -6.19 29.84
N HIS A 297 -8.27 -5.17 29.37
CA HIS A 297 -7.66 -4.19 30.25
C HIS A 297 -8.66 -3.15 30.76
N LYS A 298 -8.77 -2.99 32.11
CA LYS A 298 -9.78 -2.17 32.81
C LYS A 298 -9.81 -0.67 32.41
N LYS A 299 -8.71 -0.15 31.87
CA LYS A 299 -8.58 1.27 31.45
C LYS A 299 -8.94 1.48 29.97
N VAL A 300 -9.17 0.42 29.22
CA VAL A 300 -9.61 0.45 27.82
C VAL A 300 -11.13 0.32 27.78
N LYS A 301 -11.81 1.30 27.21
CA LYS A 301 -13.30 1.32 27.15
C LYS A 301 -13.85 0.59 25.93
N LYS A 302 -13.11 0.61 24.83
CA LYS A 302 -13.48 -0.01 23.56
C LYS A 302 -12.23 -0.27 22.73
N ILE A 303 -12.28 -1.33 21.94
CA ILE A 303 -11.23 -1.69 21.00
C ILE A 303 -11.82 -1.85 19.59
N PHE A 304 -11.05 -1.49 18.58
CA PHE A 304 -11.37 -1.62 17.17
C PHE A 304 -10.27 -2.47 16.52
N TYR A 305 -10.56 -3.74 16.33
CA TYR A 305 -9.65 -4.71 15.70
C TYR A 305 -10.46 -5.85 15.07
N PRO A 306 -10.45 -6.03 13.75
CA PRO A 306 -11.28 -7.03 13.07
C PRO A 306 -10.98 -8.49 13.46
N GLY A 307 -9.84 -8.75 14.10
CA GLY A 307 -9.45 -10.07 14.58
C GLY A 307 -10.15 -10.53 15.85
N LEU A 308 -10.81 -9.63 16.60
CA LEU A 308 -11.61 -10.00 17.76
C LEU A 308 -13.01 -10.47 17.32
N SER A 309 -13.52 -11.51 17.94
CA SER A 309 -14.82 -12.13 17.58
C SER A 309 -16.03 -11.24 17.83
N ASP A 310 -15.91 -10.25 18.70
CA ASP A 310 -16.94 -9.25 19.00
C ASP A 310 -16.92 -8.03 18.04
N HIS A 311 -15.94 -7.96 17.15
CA HIS A 311 -15.93 -6.92 16.11
C HIS A 311 -17.12 -7.12 15.15
N PRO A 312 -17.95 -6.09 14.89
CA PRO A 312 -19.18 -6.24 14.08
C PRO A 312 -18.98 -6.87 12.71
N GLN A 313 -17.78 -6.73 12.14
CA GLN A 313 -17.46 -7.22 10.79
C GLN A 313 -16.40 -8.34 10.81
N HIS A 314 -16.24 -9.06 11.94
CA HIS A 314 -15.29 -10.15 12.05
C HIS A 314 -15.47 -11.22 10.95
N GLU A 315 -16.71 -11.62 10.69
CA GLU A 315 -17.01 -12.63 9.67
C GLU A 315 -16.70 -12.12 8.24
N LEU A 316 -16.97 -10.84 7.95
CA LEU A 316 -16.55 -10.25 6.68
C LEU A 316 -15.02 -10.23 6.54
N ALA A 317 -14.32 -9.88 7.62
CA ALA A 317 -12.86 -9.91 7.64
C ALA A 317 -12.32 -11.31 7.28
N LYS A 318 -12.85 -12.38 7.87
CA LYS A 318 -12.47 -13.77 7.55
C LYS A 318 -12.75 -14.18 6.10
N GLN A 319 -13.76 -13.58 5.47
CA GLN A 319 -14.14 -13.88 4.09
C GLN A 319 -13.25 -13.22 3.04
N GLN A 320 -12.69 -12.04 3.35
CA GLN A 320 -11.93 -11.27 2.36
C GLN A 320 -10.45 -11.09 2.69
N MET A 321 -10.02 -11.45 3.90
CA MET A 321 -8.64 -11.35 4.37
C MET A 321 -8.13 -12.69 4.88
N THR A 322 -6.82 -12.94 4.77
CA THR A 322 -6.16 -14.14 5.27
C THR A 322 -5.49 -13.95 6.64
N GLY A 323 -5.52 -12.74 7.17
CA GLY A 323 -5.07 -12.31 8.48
C GLY A 323 -5.73 -10.98 8.83
N PHE A 324 -5.58 -10.50 10.05
CA PHE A 324 -6.25 -9.28 10.52
C PHE A 324 -5.27 -8.09 10.68
N GLY A 325 -3.97 -8.34 10.44
CA GLY A 325 -2.92 -7.33 10.51
C GLY A 325 -2.62 -6.87 11.93
N ALA A 326 -1.97 -5.71 12.02
CA ALA A 326 -1.41 -5.21 13.27
C ALA A 326 -1.88 -3.78 13.63
N MET A 327 -2.91 -3.29 12.94
CA MET A 327 -3.49 -1.98 13.23
C MET A 327 -4.61 -2.14 14.26
N ILE A 328 -4.47 -1.46 15.40
CA ILE A 328 -5.44 -1.51 16.49
C ILE A 328 -5.76 -0.08 16.90
N THR A 329 -7.02 0.22 17.14
CA THR A 329 -7.44 1.47 17.79
C THR A 329 -8.18 1.12 19.07
N PHE A 330 -7.93 1.86 20.14
CA PHE A 330 -8.59 1.67 21.41
C PHE A 330 -8.94 3.01 22.07
N GLU A 331 -9.92 2.99 22.98
CA GLU A 331 -10.50 4.16 23.61
C GLU A 331 -10.09 4.23 25.08
N THR A 332 -9.45 5.34 25.49
CA THR A 332 -9.03 5.62 26.88
C THR A 332 -10.00 6.53 27.64
N GLY A 333 -11.01 7.05 26.96
CA GLY A 333 -12.12 7.82 27.51
C GLY A 333 -11.97 9.34 27.48
N SER A 334 -10.76 9.88 27.34
CA SER A 334 -10.55 11.33 27.22
C SER A 334 -9.18 11.67 26.63
N LEU A 335 -9.06 12.89 26.06
CA LEU A 335 -7.77 13.46 25.65
C LEU A 335 -6.74 13.46 26.78
N ALA A 336 -7.18 13.79 28.00
CA ALA A 336 -6.29 13.84 29.17
C ALA A 336 -5.70 12.44 29.47
N ASN A 337 -6.51 11.39 29.39
CA ASN A 337 -6.07 10.02 29.57
C ASN A 337 -5.13 9.58 28.44
N ALA A 338 -5.51 9.81 27.18
CA ALA A 338 -4.66 9.51 26.03
C ALA A 338 -3.28 10.19 26.17
N ASN A 339 -3.24 11.47 26.50
CA ASN A 339 -1.98 12.20 26.72
C ASN A 339 -1.14 11.65 27.88
N LYS A 340 -1.77 11.30 29.02
CA LYS A 340 -1.03 10.71 30.14
C LYS A 340 -0.40 9.38 29.77
N MET A 341 -1.16 8.51 29.12
CA MET A 341 -0.71 7.21 28.65
C MET A 341 0.43 7.36 27.64
N LEU A 342 0.24 8.16 26.59
CA LEU A 342 1.21 8.33 25.50
C LEU A 342 2.55 8.89 25.98
N ARG A 343 2.57 9.69 27.06
CA ARG A 343 3.82 10.20 27.69
C ARG A 343 4.58 9.13 28.48
N LYS A 344 4.00 7.96 28.71
CA LYS A 344 4.58 6.91 29.53
C LYS A 344 5.10 5.72 28.73
N VAL A 345 4.77 5.63 27.45
CA VAL A 345 5.32 4.57 26.57
C VAL A 345 6.84 4.69 26.47
N ARG A 346 7.52 3.55 26.36
CA ARG A 346 8.98 3.42 26.33
C ARG A 346 9.50 2.59 25.17
N VAL A 347 8.78 1.54 24.81
CA VAL A 347 9.03 0.68 23.63
C VAL A 347 8.26 1.22 22.44
N CYS A 348 6.96 1.49 22.64
CA CYS A 348 6.14 2.11 21.62
C CYS A 348 6.60 3.54 21.34
N SER A 349 6.85 3.87 20.07
CA SER A 349 7.27 5.22 19.68
C SER A 349 6.06 6.08 19.32
N LEU A 350 5.89 7.22 20.02
CA LEU A 350 4.85 8.20 19.69
C LEU A 350 5.24 8.93 18.40
N GLY A 351 4.56 8.60 17.31
CA GLY A 351 4.84 9.17 16.00
C GLY A 351 3.75 8.91 14.99
N GLU A 352 3.76 9.68 13.92
CA GLU A 352 2.93 9.40 12.75
C GLU A 352 3.53 8.25 11.93
N SER A 353 2.75 7.69 11.03
CA SER A 353 3.04 6.53 10.22
C SER A 353 2.55 5.22 10.85
N LEU A 354 2.90 4.11 10.21
CA LEU A 354 2.51 2.74 10.58
C LEU A 354 3.27 1.72 9.72
N GLY A 355 3.19 0.45 10.09
CA GLY A 355 3.65 -0.66 9.25
C GLY A 355 5.16 -0.84 9.19
N GLY A 356 5.92 -0.12 10.03
CA GLY A 356 7.32 -0.37 10.29
C GLY A 356 7.52 -1.59 11.18
N VAL A 357 8.75 -2.10 11.23
CA VAL A 357 9.15 -3.18 12.16
C VAL A 357 9.07 -2.70 13.61
N GLU A 358 9.15 -1.40 13.85
CA GLU A 358 8.98 -0.73 15.13
C GLU A 358 7.50 -0.50 15.44
N THR A 359 7.11 -0.65 16.70
CA THR A 359 5.77 -0.30 17.18
C THR A 359 5.58 1.21 17.23
N LEU A 360 4.66 1.73 16.41
CA LEU A 360 4.27 3.14 16.38
C LEU A 360 2.91 3.34 17.05
N ILE A 361 2.81 4.35 17.90
CA ILE A 361 1.57 4.73 18.56
C ILE A 361 1.24 6.20 18.29
N SER A 362 -0.03 6.53 18.12
CA SER A 362 -0.46 7.88 17.74
C SER A 362 -1.84 8.22 18.32
N HIS A 363 -2.11 9.53 18.40
CA HIS A 363 -3.42 10.05 18.78
C HIS A 363 -4.16 10.55 17.52
N PRO A 364 -5.15 9.81 16.99
CA PRO A 364 -5.78 10.16 15.73
C PRO A 364 -6.37 11.57 15.69
N ALA A 365 -7.04 12.00 16.76
CA ALA A 365 -7.75 13.27 16.77
C ALA A 365 -6.85 14.51 16.64
N THR A 366 -5.60 14.48 17.16
CA THR A 366 -4.68 15.63 17.12
C THR A 366 -3.52 15.46 16.15
N MET A 367 -3.33 14.25 15.59
CA MET A 367 -2.26 13.92 14.65
C MET A 367 -2.84 13.60 13.26
N THR A 368 -3.13 12.35 12.99
CA THR A 368 -3.48 11.88 11.63
C THR A 368 -4.79 12.44 11.06
N HIS A 369 -5.74 12.85 11.92
CA HIS A 369 -7.05 13.40 11.56
C HIS A 369 -7.29 14.82 12.06
N ALA A 370 -6.25 15.53 12.49
CA ALA A 370 -6.37 16.92 12.96
C ALA A 370 -7.01 17.84 11.91
N ALA A 371 -6.64 17.65 10.63
CA ALA A 371 -7.14 18.46 9.52
C ALA A 371 -8.65 18.25 9.22
N VAL A 372 -9.27 17.18 9.70
CA VAL A 372 -10.72 16.89 9.51
C VAL A 372 -11.59 17.83 10.36
N GLY A 373 -11.02 18.42 11.41
CA GLY A 373 -11.74 19.27 12.38
C GLY A 373 -12.64 18.47 13.32
N GLU A 374 -13.02 19.05 14.45
CA GLU A 374 -13.77 18.35 15.51
C GLU A 374 -15.13 17.81 15.02
N LYS A 375 -15.90 18.64 14.30
CA LYS A 375 -17.22 18.28 13.79
C LYS A 375 -17.12 17.09 12.81
N GLY A 376 -16.14 17.13 11.91
CA GLY A 376 -15.90 16.03 10.96
C GLY A 376 -15.46 14.76 11.66
N ARG A 377 -14.53 14.83 12.63
CA ARG A 377 -14.11 13.67 13.41
C ARG A 377 -15.26 13.02 14.16
N LYS A 378 -16.12 13.80 14.82
CA LYS A 378 -17.32 13.29 15.51
C LYS A 378 -18.28 12.60 14.57
N ALA A 379 -18.47 13.14 13.36
CA ALA A 379 -19.36 12.56 12.34
C ALA A 379 -18.89 11.17 11.87
N ILE A 380 -17.59 10.90 11.86
CA ILE A 380 -17.01 9.60 11.49
C ILE A 380 -16.67 8.74 12.72
N GLY A 381 -17.05 9.14 13.93
CA GLY A 381 -16.90 8.36 15.15
C GLY A 381 -15.52 8.44 15.82
N ILE A 382 -14.66 9.37 15.43
CA ILE A 382 -13.33 9.59 16.07
C ILE A 382 -13.51 10.48 17.31
N THR A 383 -13.13 9.95 18.48
CA THR A 383 -13.18 10.63 19.76
C THR A 383 -11.79 11.14 20.18
N ASP A 384 -11.76 12.06 21.14
CA ASP A 384 -10.51 12.60 21.68
C ASP A 384 -9.82 11.63 22.68
N GLY A 385 -10.44 10.52 23.04
CA GLY A 385 -9.83 9.49 23.87
C GLY A 385 -9.21 8.33 23.08
N MET A 386 -9.29 8.34 21.76
CA MET A 386 -8.77 7.28 20.92
C MET A 386 -7.26 7.31 20.79
N VAL A 387 -6.67 6.13 20.85
CA VAL A 387 -5.25 5.88 20.59
C VAL A 387 -5.17 4.79 19.52
N ARG A 388 -4.35 5.02 18.48
CA ARG A 388 -4.06 4.03 17.44
C ARG A 388 -2.65 3.50 17.61
N ILE A 389 -2.49 2.19 17.55
CA ILE A 389 -1.21 1.50 17.56
C ILE A 389 -1.02 0.69 16.28
N SER A 390 0.15 0.81 15.68
CA SER A 390 0.68 -0.08 14.65
C SER A 390 1.69 -0.99 15.33
N VAL A 391 1.26 -2.21 15.64
CA VAL A 391 2.10 -3.16 16.38
C VAL A 391 3.24 -3.63 15.49
N GLY A 392 4.47 -3.49 15.95
CA GLY A 392 5.70 -3.91 15.28
C GLY A 392 5.98 -5.41 15.42
N ILE A 393 7.23 -5.76 15.26
CA ILE A 393 7.70 -7.15 15.33
C ILE A 393 8.70 -7.38 16.48
N GLU A 394 8.78 -6.45 17.43
CA GLU A 394 9.52 -6.61 18.68
C GLU A 394 8.96 -7.80 19.49
N ASP A 395 9.61 -8.17 20.59
CA ASP A 395 9.03 -9.14 21.52
C ASP A 395 7.68 -8.61 22.02
N VAL A 396 6.63 -9.38 21.79
CA VAL A 396 5.26 -8.93 22.08
C VAL A 396 5.03 -8.73 23.57
N ASN A 397 5.77 -9.44 24.43
CA ASN A 397 5.66 -9.27 25.88
C ASN A 397 6.20 -7.92 26.33
N ASP A 398 7.25 -7.41 25.66
CA ASP A 398 7.78 -6.07 25.92
C ASP A 398 6.78 -4.99 25.51
N ILE A 399 6.11 -5.16 24.34
CA ILE A 399 5.06 -4.25 23.89
C ILE A 399 3.88 -4.24 24.89
N ILE A 400 3.43 -5.42 25.33
CA ILE A 400 2.33 -5.57 26.31
C ILE A 400 2.71 -4.94 27.64
N ALA A 401 3.92 -5.21 28.15
CA ALA A 401 4.39 -4.63 29.41
C ALA A 401 4.49 -3.09 29.33
N ASP A 402 4.92 -2.55 28.18
CA ASP A 402 4.96 -1.11 27.96
C ASP A 402 3.57 -0.48 27.95
N LEU A 403 2.61 -1.13 27.27
CA LEU A 403 1.21 -0.67 27.27
C LEU A 403 0.57 -0.76 28.64
N ASP A 404 0.80 -1.82 29.40
CA ASP A 404 0.25 -2.03 30.75
C ASP A 404 0.72 -0.92 31.72
N GLN A 405 2.05 -0.69 31.78
CA GLN A 405 2.60 0.37 32.65
C GLN A 405 2.15 1.78 32.21
N ALA A 406 1.96 2.01 30.91
CA ALA A 406 1.47 3.29 30.40
C ALA A 406 -0.02 3.51 30.71
N LEU A 407 -0.85 2.47 30.59
CA LEU A 407 -2.27 2.48 30.95
C LEU A 407 -2.47 2.61 32.46
N ALA A 408 -1.56 2.11 33.30
CA ALA A 408 -1.61 2.28 34.74
C ALA A 408 -1.51 3.76 35.19
N ALA A 409 -1.02 4.66 34.32
CA ALA A 409 -0.93 6.09 34.61
C ALA A 409 -2.28 6.84 34.51
N ILE A 410 -3.36 6.22 34.02
CA ILE A 410 -4.66 6.86 33.79
C ILE A 410 -5.78 6.30 34.66
#